data_e61d8c36de6ce4b7881f801a7a78bf8c
#
_entry.id   e61d8c36de6ce4b7881f801a7a78bf8c
#
_cell.length_a   1.000
_cell.length_b   1.000
_cell.length_c   1.000
_cell.angle_alpha   90.00
_cell.angle_beta   90.00
_cell.angle_gamma   90.00
#
_symmetry.space_group_name_H-M   'P 1'
#
loop_
_entity.id
_entity.type
_entity.pdbx_description
1 polymer ?
#
loop_
_entity_poly.entity_id
_entity_poly.type
_entity_poly.pdbx_seq_one_letter_code
_entity_poly.pdbx_strand_id
1 'polypeptide(L)'
;MTKTDGAVPTGYESEGAAMAEKNGRVGHSGPGRVRSPGRFARGHPVISAAGAVVGVGLIIFVLVWFQPQKLFLNKTVSESLPGVIATAPAGRTNHDATAGGSPSPDLRVLASGSFRSLEHATTGKAMVLRRPDGSLIHRLEHLSTSNGPDLRVYLSRVPASGELHAYRTGFIDLGALKGNRGSQNYAIPAGTDPSAFKSAVIWCRRFVVGFGVAPLSP
;
A
#
# COMPACT_ATOMS: atom_id res chain seq x y z
N MET A 1 24.42 18.54 52.20
CA MET A 1 23.56 19.36 53.03
C MET A 1 22.39 19.71 52.15
N THR A 2 21.16 19.27 52.33
CA THR A 2 20.42 18.70 53.44
C THR A 2 19.33 17.80 52.86
N LYS A 3 19.23 16.67 53.44
CA LYS A 3 18.23 15.63 53.46
C LYS A 3 16.95 16.18 54.12
N THR A 4 15.76 15.85 53.63
CA THR A 4 14.58 15.69 54.51
C THR A 4 13.66 14.62 53.93
N ASP A 5 13.52 13.65 54.75
CA ASP A 5 12.57 12.52 54.79
C ASP A 5 11.17 13.05 55.21
N GLY A 6 10.16 12.18 55.00
CA GLY A 6 8.84 12.28 55.63
C GLY A 6 7.82 11.55 54.78
N ALA A 7 7.55 10.34 54.98
CA ALA A 7 6.81 9.60 56.00
C ALA A 7 5.36 9.30 55.54
N VAL A 8 5.10 8.00 55.44
CA VAL A 8 3.79 7.30 55.31
C VAL A 8 3.04 7.44 56.66
N PRO A 9 1.71 7.41 56.67
CA PRO A 9 1.03 6.67 57.74
C PRO A 9 0.06 5.61 57.18
N THR A 10 0.32 4.43 57.67
CA THR A 10 -0.62 3.33 57.92
C THR A 10 -1.60 3.71 59.01
N GLY A 11 -2.86 3.28 58.86
CA GLY A 11 -3.86 3.36 59.89
C GLY A 11 -5.01 2.46 59.55
N TYR A 12 -4.96 1.26 60.03
CA TYR A 12 -6.04 0.31 60.12
C TYR A 12 -6.54 0.31 61.56
N GLU A 13 -7.81 0.28 61.78
CA GLU A 13 -8.39 -0.23 63.05
C GLU A 13 -9.81 -0.77 62.80
N SER A 14 -9.95 -1.96 63.34
CA SER A 14 -11.09 -2.80 63.53
C SER A 14 -11.98 -2.30 64.67
N GLU A 15 -13.25 -2.70 64.64
CA GLU A 15 -14.17 -3.06 65.74
C GLU A 15 -15.58 -2.97 65.19
N GLY A 16 -16.50 -3.84 65.37
CA GLY A 16 -16.74 -4.87 66.30
C GLY A 16 -18.22 -5.17 66.27
N ALA A 17 -18.51 -6.38 66.44
CA ALA A 17 -19.74 -7.11 66.60
C ALA A 17 -21.02 -6.37 67.08
N ALA A 18 -22.22 -6.74 66.51
CA ALA A 18 -23.43 -7.01 67.26
C ALA A 18 -24.41 -7.87 66.46
N MET A 19 -24.77 -9.00 67.03
CA MET A 19 -25.84 -9.93 66.64
C MET A 19 -27.20 -9.26 66.65
N ALA A 20 -28.04 -9.58 65.68
CA ALA A 20 -29.48 -9.72 65.88
C ALA A 20 -30.05 -10.70 64.85
N GLU A 21 -30.35 -11.86 65.38
CA GLU A 21 -31.15 -12.91 64.81
C GLU A 21 -32.61 -12.44 64.64
N LYS A 22 -33.19 -12.55 63.44
CA LYS A 22 -34.65 -12.70 63.28
C LYS A 22 -34.98 -13.52 62.04
N ASN A 23 -35.48 -14.68 62.36
CA ASN A 23 -36.28 -15.59 61.55
C ASN A 23 -37.20 -14.90 60.54
N GLY A 24 -37.30 -15.46 59.35
CA GLY A 24 -38.49 -15.19 58.54
C GLY A 24 -38.38 -15.57 57.08
N ARG A 25 -38.89 -16.72 56.72
CA ARG A 25 -39.43 -17.14 55.44
C ARG A 25 -38.49 -17.45 54.28
N VAL A 26 -38.35 -18.74 54.08
CA VAL A 26 -37.93 -19.40 52.86
C VAL A 26 -38.93 -19.07 51.74
N GLY A 27 -38.62 -18.14 50.88
CA GLY A 27 -39.28 -17.92 49.61
C GLY A 27 -38.63 -18.78 48.54
N HIS A 28 -39.31 -19.81 48.07
CA HIS A 28 -38.93 -20.56 46.87
C HIS A 28 -38.99 -19.63 45.68
N SER A 29 -37.88 -19.04 45.29
CA SER A 29 -37.72 -18.42 43.96
C SER A 29 -37.49 -19.53 42.96
N GLY A 30 -38.50 -19.79 42.13
CA GLY A 30 -38.45 -20.70 41.00
C GLY A 30 -37.35 -20.31 40.01
N PRO A 31 -36.86 -21.27 39.20
CA PRO A 31 -35.75 -21.02 38.28
C PRO A 31 -36.13 -19.95 37.27
N GLY A 32 -35.39 -18.86 37.29
CA GLY A 32 -35.48 -17.78 36.32
C GLY A 32 -35.41 -18.37 34.92
N ARG A 33 -36.46 -18.22 34.15
CA ARG A 33 -36.47 -18.55 32.72
C ARG A 33 -35.44 -17.68 32.04
N VAL A 34 -34.29 -18.29 31.69
CA VAL A 34 -33.36 -17.75 30.74
C VAL A 34 -34.08 -17.56 29.42
N ARG A 35 -34.42 -16.34 29.10
CA ARG A 35 -34.95 -15.99 27.77
C ARG A 35 -33.86 -16.27 26.75
N SER A 36 -33.98 -17.38 26.05
CA SER A 36 -33.13 -17.68 24.91
C SER A 36 -33.40 -16.64 23.81
N PRO A 37 -32.35 -15.98 23.26
CA PRO A 37 -32.50 -14.96 22.22
C PRO A 37 -32.84 -15.51 20.83
N GLY A 38 -33.20 -16.79 20.74
CA GLY A 38 -33.30 -17.51 19.47
C GLY A 38 -34.68 -17.53 18.79
N ARG A 39 -35.72 -16.76 19.22
CA ARG A 39 -37.07 -16.88 18.66
C ARG A 39 -37.50 -15.82 17.64
N PHE A 40 -36.68 -14.75 17.43
CA PHE A 40 -37.08 -13.71 16.47
C PHE A 40 -36.82 -14.07 14.99
N ALA A 41 -36.02 -15.10 14.70
CA ALA A 41 -35.68 -15.45 13.32
C ALA A 41 -36.68 -16.39 12.61
N ARG A 42 -37.65 -16.96 13.34
CA ARG A 42 -38.61 -17.95 12.77
C ARG A 42 -39.92 -17.38 12.23
N GLY A 43 -40.14 -16.06 12.38
CA GLY A 43 -41.47 -15.49 12.06
C GLY A 43 -41.63 -14.87 10.66
N HIS A 44 -40.54 -14.53 9.96
CA HIS A 44 -40.61 -13.79 8.68
C HIS A 44 -39.56 -14.25 7.66
N PRO A 45 -39.78 -15.39 6.99
CA PRO A 45 -38.81 -15.89 6.00
C PRO A 45 -38.57 -14.92 4.87
N VAL A 46 -39.54 -14.08 4.52
CA VAL A 46 -39.40 -13.04 3.47
C VAL A 46 -38.44 -11.92 3.92
N ILE A 47 -38.53 -11.48 5.19
CA ILE A 47 -37.63 -10.43 5.73
C ILE A 47 -36.20 -10.96 5.83
N SER A 48 -36.03 -12.22 6.23
CA SER A 48 -34.72 -12.85 6.29
C SER A 48 -34.09 -13.03 4.89
N ALA A 49 -34.90 -13.39 3.89
CA ALA A 49 -34.45 -13.51 2.50
C ALA A 49 -34.10 -12.13 1.91
N ALA A 50 -34.92 -11.10 2.15
CA ALA A 50 -34.62 -9.74 1.71
C ALA A 50 -33.33 -9.19 2.35
N GLY A 51 -33.14 -9.42 3.65
CA GLY A 51 -31.92 -9.06 4.36
C GLY A 51 -30.68 -9.75 3.80
N ALA A 52 -30.78 -11.04 3.45
CA ALA A 52 -29.69 -11.79 2.81
C ALA A 52 -29.33 -11.24 1.42
N VAL A 53 -30.34 -10.91 0.60
CA VAL A 53 -30.11 -10.32 -0.74
C VAL A 53 -29.42 -8.96 -0.63
N VAL A 54 -29.88 -8.10 0.29
CA VAL A 54 -29.23 -6.80 0.53
C VAL A 54 -27.80 -6.98 1.05
N GLY A 55 -27.57 -7.92 1.96
CA GLY A 55 -26.22 -8.22 2.47
C GLY A 55 -25.27 -8.71 1.39
N VAL A 56 -25.72 -9.64 0.53
CA VAL A 56 -24.93 -10.11 -0.62
C VAL A 56 -24.67 -8.96 -1.60
N GLY A 57 -25.68 -8.14 -1.89
CA GLY A 57 -25.52 -6.96 -2.76
C GLY A 57 -24.48 -5.98 -2.22
N LEU A 58 -24.46 -5.71 -0.91
CA LEU A 58 -23.46 -4.87 -0.26
C LEU A 58 -22.06 -5.48 -0.34
N ILE A 59 -21.93 -6.77 -0.12
CA ILE A 59 -20.63 -7.47 -0.24
C ILE A 59 -20.12 -7.37 -1.67
N ILE A 60 -20.95 -7.67 -2.67
CA ILE A 60 -20.58 -7.55 -4.09
C ILE A 60 -20.19 -6.10 -4.41
N PHE A 61 -20.96 -5.11 -3.94
CA PHE A 61 -20.66 -3.70 -4.13
C PHE A 61 -19.30 -3.33 -3.55
N VAL A 62 -19.00 -3.76 -2.31
CA VAL A 62 -17.68 -3.54 -1.68
C VAL A 62 -16.57 -4.21 -2.47
N LEU A 63 -16.73 -5.47 -2.89
CA LEU A 63 -15.73 -6.20 -3.65
C LEU A 63 -15.46 -5.59 -5.03
N VAL A 64 -16.49 -5.10 -5.71
CA VAL A 64 -16.36 -4.46 -7.03
C VAL A 64 -15.82 -3.03 -6.91
N TRP A 65 -16.30 -2.27 -5.92
CA TRP A 65 -15.91 -0.86 -5.76
C TRP A 65 -14.51 -0.70 -5.16
N PHE A 66 -14.19 -1.44 -4.11
CA PHE A 66 -12.90 -1.34 -3.42
C PHE A 66 -11.83 -2.28 -3.96
N GLN A 67 -12.23 -3.33 -4.70
CA GLN A 67 -11.32 -4.33 -5.29
C GLN A 67 -10.21 -4.79 -4.32
N PRO A 68 -10.55 -5.22 -3.09
CA PRO A 68 -9.56 -5.59 -2.07
C PRO A 68 -8.65 -6.72 -2.53
N GLN A 69 -9.10 -7.56 -3.47
CA GLN A 69 -8.31 -8.62 -4.11
C GLN A 69 -7.05 -8.07 -4.81
N LYS A 70 -7.09 -6.84 -5.34
CA LYS A 70 -5.91 -6.22 -5.98
C LYS A 70 -4.79 -5.88 -4.99
N LEU A 71 -5.10 -5.78 -3.70
CA LEU A 71 -4.10 -5.53 -2.66
C LEU A 71 -3.21 -6.75 -2.38
N PHE A 72 -3.69 -7.95 -2.74
CA PHE A 72 -3.01 -9.21 -2.44
C PHE A 72 -2.37 -9.87 -3.67
N LEU A 73 -2.68 -9.40 -4.88
CA LEU A 73 -2.17 -9.99 -6.12
C LEU A 73 -0.97 -9.20 -6.63
N ASN A 74 0.22 -9.80 -6.55
CA ASN A 74 1.40 -9.23 -7.20
C ASN A 74 1.26 -9.38 -8.72
N LYS A 75 1.46 -8.30 -9.45
CA LYS A 75 1.51 -8.27 -10.90
C LYS A 75 2.94 -7.97 -11.34
N THR A 76 3.59 -8.96 -11.94
CA THR A 76 4.91 -8.80 -12.53
C THR A 76 4.79 -8.38 -13.99
N VAL A 77 5.55 -7.36 -14.37
CA VAL A 77 5.68 -6.87 -15.75
C VAL A 77 7.14 -7.00 -16.17
N SER A 78 7.38 -7.55 -17.36
CA SER A 78 8.72 -7.73 -17.89
C SER A 78 8.77 -7.15 -19.32
N GLU A 79 8.83 -5.82 -19.41
CA GLU A 79 8.97 -5.14 -20.69
C GLU A 79 10.46 -5.02 -21.04
N SER A 80 10.80 -5.38 -22.27
CA SER A 80 12.15 -5.23 -22.80
C SER A 80 12.58 -3.77 -22.84
N LEU A 81 13.91 -3.55 -22.82
CA LEU A 81 14.46 -2.20 -23.05
C LEU A 81 14.07 -1.75 -24.46
N PRO A 82 13.45 -0.58 -24.63
CA PRO A 82 13.05 -0.10 -25.96
C PRO A 82 14.29 0.08 -26.85
N GLY A 83 14.28 -0.47 -28.06
CA GLY A 83 15.39 -0.44 -29.00
C GLY A 83 16.23 -1.72 -29.04
N VAL A 84 16.04 -2.65 -28.10
CA VAL A 84 16.56 -4.02 -28.24
C VAL A 84 15.52 -4.80 -29.03
N ILE A 85 15.74 -5.02 -30.31
CA ILE A 85 15.02 -6.06 -31.05
C ILE A 85 15.48 -7.35 -30.39
N ALA A 86 14.61 -7.98 -29.59
CA ALA A 86 14.83 -9.35 -29.16
C ALA A 86 14.76 -10.23 -30.41
N THR A 87 15.90 -10.42 -31.06
CA THR A 87 16.07 -11.52 -32.00
C THR A 87 15.92 -12.78 -31.17
N ALA A 88 14.76 -13.41 -31.25
CA ALA A 88 14.53 -14.69 -30.61
C ALA A 88 15.53 -15.69 -31.19
N PRO A 89 16.47 -16.24 -30.40
CA PRO A 89 17.22 -17.38 -30.87
C PRO A 89 16.30 -18.60 -30.73
N ALA A 90 15.90 -19.17 -31.84
CA ALA A 90 15.48 -20.56 -31.87
C ALA A 90 16.62 -21.43 -31.38
N GLY A 91 16.49 -21.99 -30.18
CA GLY A 91 17.22 -23.18 -29.74
C GLY A 91 18.53 -22.97 -28.99
N ARG A 92 18.53 -23.55 -27.78
CA ARG A 92 19.62 -24.15 -26.96
C ARG A 92 20.12 -23.37 -25.76
N THR A 93 19.65 -23.87 -24.62
CA THR A 93 20.36 -24.29 -23.39
C THR A 93 21.67 -23.59 -23.01
N ASN A 94 21.64 -23.16 -21.79
CA ASN A 94 22.67 -23.15 -20.74
C ASN A 94 23.17 -21.78 -20.26
N HIS A 95 22.81 -21.56 -19.00
CA HIS A 95 23.60 -21.02 -17.90
C HIS A 95 24.25 -19.61 -18.02
N ASP A 96 24.02 -18.87 -16.93
CA ASP A 96 24.64 -17.61 -16.55
C ASP A 96 24.27 -16.39 -17.40
N ALA A 97 23.13 -15.83 -17.07
CA ALA A 97 22.82 -14.46 -17.45
C ALA A 97 22.91 -13.54 -16.22
N THR A 98 24.09 -13.09 -15.91
CA THR A 98 24.30 -11.78 -15.31
C THR A 98 23.68 -10.78 -16.27
N ALA A 99 22.41 -10.45 -16.06
CA ALA A 99 21.64 -9.55 -16.92
C ALA A 99 22.02 -8.08 -16.64
N GLY A 100 23.26 -7.74 -16.89
CA GLY A 100 23.73 -6.38 -17.14
C GLY A 100 23.59 -6.09 -18.63
N GLY A 101 22.36 -5.93 -19.14
CA GLY A 101 22.15 -5.49 -20.51
C GLY A 101 22.72 -4.10 -20.70
N SER A 102 23.89 -4.00 -21.33
CA SER A 102 24.39 -2.72 -21.82
C SER A 102 23.32 -2.06 -22.69
N PRO A 103 23.05 -0.77 -22.57
CA PRO A 103 22.09 -0.08 -23.43
C PRO A 103 22.54 -0.27 -24.90
N SER A 104 21.58 -0.61 -25.77
CA SER A 104 21.82 -0.56 -27.21
C SER A 104 22.45 0.78 -27.58
N PRO A 105 23.37 0.82 -28.57
CA PRO A 105 24.13 2.03 -28.90
C PRO A 105 23.26 3.25 -29.25
N ASP A 106 21.98 3.02 -29.46
CA ASP A 106 21.01 4.06 -29.85
C ASP A 106 20.15 4.63 -28.71
N LEU A 107 20.27 4.10 -27.48
CA LEU A 107 19.53 4.56 -26.30
C LEU A 107 20.46 5.36 -25.38
N ARG A 108 20.12 6.63 -25.15
CA ARG A 108 20.87 7.50 -24.26
C ARG A 108 20.18 7.63 -22.91
N VAL A 109 20.87 7.25 -21.82
CA VAL A 109 20.42 7.55 -20.46
C VAL A 109 20.64 9.03 -20.20
N LEU A 110 19.59 9.74 -19.83
CA LEU A 110 19.64 11.16 -19.48
C LEU A 110 19.73 11.37 -17.98
N ALA A 111 19.03 10.54 -17.21
CA ALA A 111 19.08 10.58 -15.76
C ALA A 111 18.68 9.21 -15.19
N SER A 112 19.21 8.88 -14.02
CA SER A 112 18.86 7.63 -13.34
C SER A 112 19.03 7.73 -11.83
N GLY A 113 18.38 6.80 -11.10
CA GLY A 113 18.53 6.65 -9.66
C GLY A 113 17.80 5.44 -9.10
N SER A 114 18.21 5.01 -7.92
CA SER A 114 17.60 3.90 -7.21
C SER A 114 16.45 4.35 -6.34
N PHE A 115 15.39 3.55 -6.29
CA PHE A 115 14.28 3.81 -5.40
C PHE A 115 14.69 3.66 -3.94
N ARG A 116 14.23 4.58 -3.12
CA ARG A 116 14.12 4.45 -1.67
C ARG A 116 12.66 4.39 -1.26
N SER A 117 12.40 3.65 -0.20
CA SER A 117 11.08 3.53 0.39
C SER A 117 10.61 4.88 0.97
N LEU A 118 9.33 5.15 0.82
CA LEU A 118 8.58 6.15 1.57
C LEU A 118 7.67 5.41 2.56
N GLU A 119 6.36 5.45 2.39
CA GLU A 119 5.41 4.75 3.26
C GLU A 119 5.41 3.22 3.05
N HIS A 120 5.90 2.75 1.90
CA HIS A 120 5.92 1.32 1.55
C HIS A 120 7.30 0.89 1.06
N ALA A 121 7.68 -0.34 1.41
CA ALA A 121 8.92 -0.93 0.91
C ALA A 121 8.94 -0.89 -0.62
N THR A 122 9.93 -0.16 -1.17
CA THR A 122 10.08 0.03 -2.61
C THR A 122 11.55 -0.03 -2.98
N THR A 123 11.87 -0.87 -3.97
CA THR A 123 13.21 -1.04 -4.52
C THR A 123 13.15 -1.05 -6.04
N GLY A 124 14.31 -0.95 -6.69
CA GLY A 124 14.46 -0.92 -8.13
C GLY A 124 15.14 0.36 -8.59
N LYS A 125 15.18 0.59 -9.89
CA LYS A 125 15.83 1.74 -10.51
C LYS A 125 14.87 2.49 -11.42
N ALA A 126 14.94 3.81 -11.41
CA ALA A 126 14.27 4.70 -12.33
C ALA A 126 15.25 5.30 -13.31
N MET A 127 14.89 5.37 -14.59
CA MET A 127 15.71 5.96 -15.64
C MET A 127 14.87 6.81 -16.58
N VAL A 128 15.44 7.90 -17.06
CA VAL A 128 14.92 8.67 -18.18
C VAL A 128 15.84 8.41 -19.37
N LEU A 129 15.24 7.90 -20.44
CA LEU A 129 15.95 7.48 -21.64
C LEU A 129 15.51 8.30 -22.84
N ARG A 130 16.45 8.64 -23.72
CA ARG A 130 16.17 9.21 -25.04
C ARG A 130 16.38 8.15 -26.11
N ARG A 131 15.40 8.00 -26.98
CA ARG A 131 15.48 7.15 -28.17
C ARG A 131 16.18 7.88 -29.32
N PRO A 132 16.61 7.16 -30.39
CA PRO A 132 17.17 7.76 -31.60
C PRO A 132 16.24 8.73 -32.30
N ASP A 133 14.93 8.49 -32.24
CA ASP A 133 13.90 9.37 -32.80
C ASP A 133 13.63 10.64 -31.96
N GLY A 134 14.41 10.83 -30.88
CA GLY A 134 14.30 11.95 -29.96
C GLY A 134 13.22 11.80 -28.89
N SER A 135 12.34 10.79 -28.97
CA SER A 135 11.32 10.55 -27.97
C SER A 135 11.90 10.14 -26.61
N LEU A 136 11.17 10.45 -25.55
CA LEU A 136 11.60 10.18 -24.20
C LEU A 136 10.78 9.05 -23.55
N ILE A 137 11.47 8.22 -22.77
CA ILE A 137 10.86 7.12 -22.01
C ILE A 137 11.34 7.22 -20.57
N HIS A 138 10.40 7.04 -19.66
CA HIS A 138 10.68 6.73 -18.28
C HIS A 138 10.65 5.22 -18.09
N ARG A 139 11.76 4.62 -17.67
CA ARG A 139 11.87 3.19 -17.41
C ARG A 139 12.02 2.94 -15.92
N LEU A 140 11.24 1.99 -15.44
CA LEU A 140 11.41 1.36 -14.13
C LEU A 140 12.08 0.01 -14.36
N GLU A 141 13.19 -0.27 -13.68
CA GLU A 141 13.88 -1.54 -13.75
C GLU A 141 13.86 -2.26 -12.41
N HIS A 142 13.56 -3.57 -12.47
CA HIS A 142 13.53 -4.44 -11.29
C HIS A 142 12.72 -3.84 -10.14
N LEU A 143 11.66 -3.10 -10.48
CA LEU A 143 10.78 -2.53 -9.48
C LEU A 143 10.21 -3.63 -8.60
N SER A 144 10.21 -3.41 -7.31
CA SER A 144 9.44 -4.18 -6.34
C SER A 144 8.84 -3.21 -5.33
N THR A 145 7.51 -3.18 -5.26
CA THR A 145 6.77 -2.34 -4.32
C THR A 145 5.51 -3.06 -3.84
N SER A 146 4.86 -2.53 -2.83
CA SER A 146 3.57 -3.04 -2.36
C SER A 146 2.47 -2.78 -3.38
N ASN A 147 1.37 -3.52 -3.27
CA ASN A 147 0.17 -3.24 -4.05
C ASN A 147 -0.60 -2.05 -3.45
N GLY A 148 -1.31 -1.34 -4.31
CA GLY A 148 -2.18 -0.24 -3.93
C GLY A 148 -3.33 -0.07 -4.93
N PRO A 149 -4.45 0.52 -4.51
CA PRO A 149 -5.67 0.57 -5.33
C PRO A 149 -5.59 1.52 -6.54
N ASP A 150 -4.70 2.51 -6.52
CA ASP A 150 -4.51 3.47 -7.62
C ASP A 150 -3.06 3.98 -7.61
N LEU A 151 -2.13 3.08 -7.92
CA LEU A 151 -0.71 3.44 -8.04
C LEU A 151 -0.44 4.09 -9.38
N ARG A 152 0.27 5.21 -9.33
CA ARG A 152 0.65 6.04 -10.47
C ARG A 152 2.17 6.21 -10.52
N VAL A 153 2.67 6.49 -11.71
CA VAL A 153 4.08 6.80 -11.93
C VAL A 153 4.20 8.28 -12.26
N TYR A 154 4.93 9.01 -11.41
CA TYR A 154 5.14 10.44 -11.58
C TYR A 154 6.60 10.76 -11.87
N LEU A 155 6.82 11.74 -12.75
CA LEU A 155 8.06 12.51 -12.80
C LEU A 155 7.82 13.81 -12.03
N SER A 156 8.58 14.05 -10.98
CA SER A 156 8.39 15.18 -10.06
C SER A 156 9.55 16.17 -10.16
N ARG A 157 9.22 17.46 -10.08
CA ARG A 157 10.22 18.55 -9.95
C ARG A 157 10.79 18.63 -8.54
N VAL A 158 10.14 17.97 -7.58
CA VAL A 158 10.59 17.91 -6.19
C VAL A 158 11.76 16.93 -6.09
N PRO A 159 12.88 17.30 -5.42
CA PRO A 159 13.97 16.37 -5.17
C PRO A 159 13.54 15.16 -4.35
N ALA A 160 14.24 14.04 -4.48
CA ALA A 160 13.94 12.83 -3.73
C ALA A 160 14.02 13.00 -2.20
N SER A 161 14.76 14.01 -1.72
CA SER A 161 14.83 14.41 -0.31
C SER A 161 13.65 15.25 0.16
N GLY A 162 12.69 15.57 -0.74
CA GLY A 162 11.53 16.40 -0.40
C GLY A 162 10.58 15.74 0.58
N GLU A 163 9.82 16.58 1.26
CA GLU A 163 8.73 16.16 2.13
C GLU A 163 7.62 15.46 1.34
N LEU A 164 6.95 14.47 1.94
CA LEU A 164 5.93 13.66 1.27
C LEU A 164 4.83 14.51 0.61
N HIS A 165 4.36 15.55 1.29
CA HIS A 165 3.31 16.42 0.78
C HIS A 165 3.72 17.24 -0.46
N ALA A 166 5.01 17.50 -0.64
CA ALA A 166 5.51 18.28 -1.78
C ALA A 166 5.29 17.56 -3.13
N TYR A 167 5.23 16.22 -3.13
CA TYR A 167 4.99 15.42 -4.34
C TYR A 167 3.54 15.51 -4.87
N ARG A 168 2.65 16.22 -4.17
CA ARG A 168 1.26 16.44 -4.61
C ARG A 168 1.14 17.45 -5.76
N THR A 169 2.19 18.20 -6.04
CA THR A 169 2.23 19.22 -7.09
C THR A 169 3.55 19.15 -7.87
N GLY A 170 3.64 19.86 -8.99
CA GLY A 170 4.89 19.95 -9.76
C GLY A 170 5.33 18.62 -10.38
N PHE A 171 4.40 17.79 -10.81
CA PHE A 171 4.68 16.50 -11.43
C PHE A 171 3.98 16.32 -12.77
N ILE A 172 4.46 15.37 -13.57
CA ILE A 172 3.75 14.78 -14.69
C ILE A 172 3.32 13.37 -14.29
N ASP A 173 2.03 13.06 -14.46
CA ASP A 173 1.47 11.72 -14.30
C ASP A 173 1.67 10.93 -15.61
N LEU A 174 2.55 9.93 -15.57
CA LEU A 174 2.85 9.08 -16.73
C LEU A 174 1.85 7.91 -16.88
N GLY A 175 0.92 7.77 -15.95
CA GLY A 175 -0.12 6.76 -16.01
C GLY A 175 -0.13 5.80 -14.82
N ALA A 176 -1.05 4.84 -14.88
CA ALA A 176 -1.16 3.80 -13.86
C ALA A 176 0.08 2.91 -13.83
N LEU A 177 0.51 2.51 -12.64
CA LEU A 177 1.55 1.50 -12.50
C LEU A 177 1.08 0.18 -13.11
N LYS A 178 1.79 -0.30 -14.12
CA LYS A 178 1.41 -1.51 -14.89
C LYS A 178 1.50 -2.79 -14.07
N GLY A 179 2.47 -2.83 -13.15
CA GLY A 179 2.65 -3.90 -12.19
C GLY A 179 3.51 -3.45 -11.01
N ASN A 180 3.31 -4.08 -9.85
CA ASN A 180 4.08 -3.74 -8.66
C ASN A 180 5.46 -4.42 -8.63
N ARG A 181 5.76 -5.27 -9.62
CA ARG A 181 7.06 -5.93 -9.77
C ARG A 181 7.53 -5.91 -11.22
N GLY A 182 8.86 -5.88 -11.40
CA GLY A 182 9.56 -6.08 -12.67
C GLY A 182 9.92 -4.80 -13.40
N SER A 183 10.14 -4.91 -14.71
CA SER A 183 10.64 -3.82 -15.55
C SER A 183 9.53 -3.33 -16.47
N GLN A 184 9.36 -2.01 -16.57
CA GLN A 184 8.25 -1.40 -17.31
C GLN A 184 8.63 -0.02 -17.83
N ASN A 185 8.02 0.38 -18.97
CA ASN A 185 8.35 1.60 -19.69
C ASN A 185 7.11 2.51 -19.78
N TYR A 186 7.33 3.81 -19.70
CA TYR A 186 6.30 4.84 -19.80
C TYR A 186 6.74 5.89 -20.80
N ALA A 187 5.87 6.24 -21.75
CA ALA A 187 6.15 7.35 -22.63
C ALA A 187 6.12 8.67 -21.85
N ILE A 188 7.12 9.51 -22.04
CA ILE A 188 7.09 10.88 -21.56
C ILE A 188 6.47 11.74 -22.67
N PRO A 189 5.50 12.62 -22.37
CA PRO A 189 4.85 13.47 -23.35
C PRO A 189 5.87 14.27 -24.18
N ALA A 190 5.59 14.41 -25.48
CA ALA A 190 6.43 15.22 -26.37
C ALA A 190 6.52 16.68 -25.88
N GLY A 191 7.68 17.31 -26.10
CA GLY A 191 7.93 18.67 -25.63
C GLY A 191 8.27 18.79 -24.12
N THR A 192 8.32 17.68 -23.40
CA THR A 192 8.74 17.67 -22.00
C THR A 192 10.25 17.88 -21.90
N ASP A 193 10.68 18.87 -21.12
CA ASP A 193 12.09 19.01 -20.73
C ASP A 193 12.41 18.06 -19.56
N PRO A 194 13.21 17.01 -19.80
CA PRO A 194 13.55 16.04 -18.76
C PRO A 194 14.40 16.61 -17.62
N SER A 195 15.15 17.69 -17.88
CA SER A 195 16.05 18.32 -16.89
C SER A 195 15.27 19.02 -15.75
N ALA A 196 14.00 19.34 -16.00
CA ALA A 196 13.12 19.95 -15.02
C ALA A 196 12.71 18.99 -13.88
N PHE A 197 12.90 17.67 -14.06
CA PHE A 197 12.46 16.67 -13.09
C PHE A 197 13.64 16.17 -12.27
N LYS A 198 13.45 16.12 -10.97
CA LYS A 198 14.47 15.76 -9.97
C LYS A 198 14.25 14.39 -9.36
N SER A 199 13.04 13.84 -9.50
CA SER A 199 12.73 12.51 -8.98
C SER A 199 11.64 11.80 -9.77
N ALA A 200 11.65 10.46 -9.68
CA ALA A 200 10.56 9.57 -10.07
C ALA A 200 9.86 9.09 -8.80
N VAL A 201 8.53 9.09 -8.81
CA VAL A 201 7.73 8.75 -7.64
C VAL A 201 6.69 7.68 -7.99
N ILE A 202 6.58 6.65 -7.16
CA ILE A 202 5.42 5.75 -7.15
C ILE A 202 4.44 6.31 -6.13
N TRP A 203 3.28 6.74 -6.62
CA TRP A 203 2.28 7.47 -5.83
C TRP A 203 0.94 6.75 -5.82
N CYS A 204 0.34 6.61 -4.65
CA CYS A 204 -1.04 6.16 -4.52
C CYS A 204 -1.98 7.36 -4.51
N ARG A 205 -2.68 7.59 -5.63
CA ARG A 205 -3.57 8.72 -5.78
C ARG A 205 -4.78 8.64 -4.85
N ARG A 206 -5.31 7.44 -4.60
CA ARG A 206 -6.48 7.24 -3.74
C ARG A 206 -6.21 7.59 -2.27
N PHE A 207 -5.05 7.24 -1.76
CA PHE A 207 -4.69 7.49 -0.36
C PHE A 207 -3.77 8.70 -0.18
N VAL A 208 -3.36 9.33 -1.28
CA VAL A 208 -2.51 10.52 -1.29
C VAL A 208 -1.17 10.27 -0.57
N VAL A 209 -0.56 9.13 -0.81
CA VAL A 209 0.71 8.70 -0.20
C VAL A 209 1.73 8.27 -1.24
N GLY A 210 3.01 8.52 -0.94
CA GLY A 210 4.14 8.05 -1.74
C GLY A 210 4.58 6.65 -1.31
N PHE A 211 4.72 5.74 -2.24
CA PHE A 211 5.24 4.40 -1.98
C PHE A 211 6.77 4.40 -1.99
N GLY A 212 7.35 5.01 -3.00
CA GLY A 212 8.78 5.12 -3.14
C GLY A 212 9.17 6.29 -4.04
N VAL A 213 10.39 6.76 -3.89
CA VAL A 213 10.97 7.84 -4.68
C VAL A 213 12.40 7.50 -5.09
N ALA A 214 12.75 7.80 -6.35
CA ALA A 214 14.11 7.68 -6.86
C ALA A 214 14.62 9.07 -7.30
N PRO A 215 15.85 9.48 -6.91
CA PRO A 215 16.46 10.66 -7.47
C PRO A 215 16.68 10.46 -8.97
N LEU A 216 16.63 11.52 -9.75
CA LEU A 216 17.00 11.52 -11.16
C LEU A 216 18.23 12.41 -11.31
N SER A 217 19.39 11.77 -11.36
CA SER A 217 20.68 12.41 -11.57
C SER A 217 21.23 12.01 -12.94
N PRO A 218 21.91 12.94 -13.68
CA PRO A 218 22.56 12.67 -14.97
C PRO A 218 23.59 11.56 -14.91
#